data_fcdbe9ea62944b02fbf23cec4cdd8b3d
#
_entry.id   fcdbe9ea62944b02fbf23cec4cdd8b3d
#
_cell.length_a   1.000
_cell.length_b   1.000
_cell.length_c   1.000
_cell.angle_alpha   90.00
_cell.angle_beta   90.00
_cell.angle_gamma   90.00
#
_symmetry.space_group_name_H-M   'P 1'
#
loop_
_entity.id
_entity.type
_entity.pdbx_description
1 polymer ?
#
loop_
_entity_poly.entity_id
_entity_poly.type
_entity_poly.pdbx_seq_one_letter_code
_entity_poly.pdbx_strand_id
1 'polypeptide(L)'
;ETDYCLGVNDFRDFITAYVMRDSRVDEQILNLTGSQKRALLDALIENARPENRTYRYSFLFDNCATRPRDMISRFVAGRIEYADPRDTISFRQEIDRYAGRYSWFVFGIDLALGEPLDRPATYMQQMFVPMILQQAFESAKVIPEDGRDSYYLVERSVVLYVPDKPLEVELTPPWISPLACSFYLLLLVLLVSL
;
A
#
# COMPACT_ATOMS: atom_id res chain seq x y z
N GLU A 1 7.06 -11.98 -13.26
CA GLU A 1 5.67 -11.51 -13.10
C GLU A 1 4.87 -12.63 -12.44
N THR A 2 4.20 -12.33 -11.34
CA THR A 2 3.51 -13.32 -10.50
C THR A 2 2.02 -13.05 -10.56
N ASP A 3 1.22 -14.09 -10.79
CA ASP A 3 -0.23 -13.99 -10.71
C ASP A 3 -0.66 -14.03 -9.23
N TYR A 4 -1.53 -13.11 -8.86
CA TYR A 4 -2.16 -13.02 -7.56
C TYR A 4 -3.63 -13.35 -7.65
N CYS A 5 -4.21 -13.75 -6.55
CA CYS A 5 -5.61 -14.16 -6.48
C CYS A 5 -6.31 -13.41 -5.35
N LEU A 6 -7.51 -12.91 -5.63
CA LEU A 6 -8.41 -12.38 -4.60
C LEU A 6 -8.85 -13.51 -3.67
N GLY A 7 -8.55 -13.39 -2.37
CA GLY A 7 -9.01 -14.29 -1.33
C GLY A 7 -10.30 -13.75 -0.69
N VAL A 8 -11.21 -14.66 -0.36
CA VAL A 8 -12.41 -14.37 0.42
C VAL A 8 -12.39 -15.26 1.66
N ASN A 9 -12.44 -14.66 2.83
CA ASN A 9 -12.38 -15.37 4.11
C ASN A 9 -13.51 -14.87 5.03
N ASP A 10 -13.85 -15.67 6.03
CA ASP A 10 -14.70 -15.21 7.12
C ASP A 10 -13.97 -14.10 7.92
N PHE A 11 -14.71 -13.09 8.34
CA PHE A 11 -14.14 -11.96 9.08
C PHE A 11 -13.51 -12.37 10.42
N ARG A 12 -14.07 -13.38 11.09
CA ARG A 12 -13.51 -13.89 12.36
C ARG A 12 -12.16 -14.56 12.12
N ASP A 13 -12.03 -15.34 11.05
CA ASP A 13 -10.78 -15.99 10.69
C ASP A 13 -9.71 -14.97 10.34
N PHE A 14 -10.12 -13.93 9.59
CA PHE A 14 -9.25 -12.79 9.27
C PHE A 14 -8.71 -12.13 10.54
N ILE A 15 -9.57 -11.67 11.45
CA ILE A 15 -9.16 -11.01 12.70
C ILE A 15 -8.29 -11.94 13.55
N THR A 16 -8.68 -13.21 13.69
CA THR A 16 -7.92 -14.19 14.47
C THR A 16 -6.50 -14.35 13.93
N ALA A 17 -6.34 -14.43 12.61
CA ALA A 17 -5.01 -14.55 11.99
C ALA A 17 -4.11 -13.34 12.26
N TYR A 18 -4.66 -12.12 12.29
CA TYR A 18 -3.89 -10.90 12.60
C TYR A 18 -3.56 -10.78 14.09
N VAL A 19 -4.49 -11.14 14.98
CA VAL A 19 -4.24 -11.21 16.43
C VAL A 19 -3.13 -12.22 16.74
N MET A 20 -3.17 -13.42 16.12
CA MET A 20 -2.13 -14.45 16.31
C MET A 20 -0.74 -14.00 15.80
N ARG A 21 -0.68 -13.11 14.84
CA ARG A 21 0.57 -12.52 14.31
C ARG A 21 1.00 -11.27 15.08
N ASP A 22 0.24 -10.85 16.08
CA ASP A 22 0.41 -9.59 16.79
C ASP A 22 0.51 -8.39 15.84
N SER A 23 -0.38 -8.34 14.82
CA SER A 23 -0.37 -7.36 13.76
C SER A 23 -1.57 -6.43 13.85
N ARG A 24 -1.34 -5.13 13.82
CA ARG A 24 -2.38 -4.08 13.94
C ARG A 24 -3.45 -4.23 12.85
N VAL A 25 -4.71 -4.01 13.23
CA VAL A 25 -5.85 -3.94 12.31
C VAL A 25 -6.62 -2.67 12.54
N ASP A 26 -6.73 -1.85 11.51
CA ASP A 26 -7.54 -0.65 11.46
C ASP A 26 -8.69 -0.84 10.45
N GLU A 27 -9.85 -0.28 10.76
CA GLU A 27 -11.02 -0.28 9.91
C GLU A 27 -11.41 1.16 9.57
N GLN A 28 -11.65 1.45 8.29
CA GLN A 28 -12.24 2.70 7.83
C GLN A 28 -13.65 2.45 7.30
N ILE A 29 -14.65 3.05 7.93
CA ILE A 29 -16.04 2.95 7.51
C ILE A 29 -16.31 4.03 6.48
N LEU A 30 -16.63 3.59 5.25
CA LEU A 30 -16.84 4.50 4.13
C LEU A 30 -18.26 5.08 4.16
N ASN A 31 -18.35 6.38 3.89
CA ASN A 31 -19.60 7.13 3.80
C ASN A 31 -20.26 6.93 2.42
N LEU A 32 -20.74 5.71 2.19
CA LEU A 32 -21.41 5.31 0.98
C LEU A 32 -22.92 5.17 1.21
N THR A 33 -23.72 5.53 0.22
CA THR A 33 -25.16 5.29 0.22
C THR A 33 -25.46 3.79 0.15
N GLY A 34 -26.68 3.40 0.53
CA GLY A 34 -27.12 1.99 0.43
C GLY A 34 -27.04 1.42 -0.99
N SER A 35 -27.30 2.23 -2.01
CA SER A 35 -27.16 1.81 -3.42
C SER A 35 -25.70 1.60 -3.83
N GLN A 36 -24.79 2.51 -3.42
CA GLN A 36 -23.35 2.39 -3.67
C GLN A 36 -22.76 1.14 -2.98
N LYS A 37 -23.13 0.92 -1.70
CA LYS A 37 -22.69 -0.28 -0.94
C LYS A 37 -23.12 -1.57 -1.66
N ARG A 38 -24.35 -1.62 -2.16
CA ARG A 38 -24.86 -2.79 -2.90
C ARG A 38 -24.11 -3.00 -4.20
N ALA A 39 -23.96 -1.95 -5.01
CA ALA A 39 -23.24 -2.03 -6.27
C ALA A 39 -21.76 -2.43 -6.08
N LEU A 40 -21.09 -1.91 -5.05
CA LEU A 40 -19.73 -2.30 -4.70
C LEU A 40 -19.66 -3.77 -4.26
N LEU A 41 -20.62 -4.24 -3.45
CA LEU A 41 -20.68 -5.64 -3.01
C LEU A 41 -20.90 -6.57 -4.21
N ASP A 42 -21.82 -6.24 -5.11
CA ASP A 42 -22.08 -7.04 -6.32
C ASP A 42 -20.82 -7.15 -7.20
N ALA A 43 -20.08 -6.05 -7.35
CA ALA A 43 -18.81 -6.05 -8.09
C ALA A 43 -17.71 -6.87 -7.39
N LEU A 44 -17.65 -6.85 -6.06
CA LEU A 44 -16.70 -7.66 -5.28
C LEU A 44 -17.03 -9.16 -5.41
N ILE A 45 -18.31 -9.53 -5.36
CA ILE A 45 -18.78 -10.91 -5.58
C ILE A 45 -18.42 -11.38 -6.99
N GLU A 46 -18.65 -10.54 -8.01
CA GLU A 46 -18.27 -10.85 -9.39
C GLU A 46 -16.76 -11.03 -9.54
N ASN A 47 -15.98 -10.16 -8.92
CA ASN A 47 -14.52 -10.23 -8.95
C ASN A 47 -13.96 -11.46 -8.18
N ALA A 48 -14.70 -11.97 -7.20
CA ALA A 48 -14.32 -13.15 -6.43
C ALA A 48 -14.57 -14.49 -7.16
N ARG A 49 -15.28 -14.49 -8.29
CA ARG A 49 -15.52 -15.71 -9.08
C ARG A 49 -14.21 -16.33 -9.57
N PRO A 50 -14.12 -17.65 -9.67
CA PRO A 50 -12.90 -18.35 -10.09
C PRO A 50 -12.27 -17.80 -11.38
N GLU A 51 -13.09 -17.41 -12.34
CA GLU A 51 -12.69 -16.86 -13.64
C GLU A 51 -12.15 -15.42 -13.56
N ASN A 52 -12.52 -14.65 -12.54
CA ASN A 52 -12.20 -13.22 -12.41
C ASN A 52 -11.20 -12.89 -11.30
N ARG A 53 -11.00 -13.82 -10.35
CA ARG A 53 -10.24 -13.53 -9.12
C ARG A 53 -8.73 -13.46 -9.30
N THR A 54 -8.20 -14.00 -10.40
CA THR A 54 -6.76 -14.01 -10.68
C THR A 54 -6.39 -12.76 -11.47
N TYR A 55 -5.30 -12.11 -11.07
CA TYR A 55 -4.80 -10.92 -11.75
C TYR A 55 -3.29 -10.86 -11.75
N ARG A 56 -2.73 -10.14 -12.73
CA ARG A 56 -1.31 -9.91 -12.82
C ARG A 56 -0.88 -8.83 -11.84
N TYR A 57 -0.07 -9.19 -10.88
CA TYR A 57 0.38 -8.28 -9.84
C TYR A 57 1.42 -7.31 -10.37
N SER A 58 1.24 -6.03 -10.09
CA SER A 58 2.24 -4.99 -10.29
C SER A 58 2.49 -4.27 -8.98
N PHE A 59 3.72 -4.35 -8.48
CA PHE A 59 4.06 -3.81 -7.17
C PHE A 59 3.69 -2.32 -7.01
N LEU A 60 3.89 -1.52 -8.05
CA LEU A 60 3.63 -0.08 -8.01
C LEU A 60 2.22 0.31 -8.50
N PHE A 61 1.62 -0.46 -9.42
CA PHE A 61 0.46 0.02 -10.17
C PHE A 61 -0.80 -0.82 -10.05
N ASP A 62 -0.68 -2.11 -9.71
CA ASP A 62 -1.83 -3.02 -9.56
C ASP A 62 -1.59 -3.99 -8.40
N ASN A 63 -1.78 -3.51 -7.17
CA ASN A 63 -1.49 -4.25 -5.96
C ASN A 63 -2.69 -4.26 -4.98
N CYS A 64 -2.48 -4.79 -3.78
CA CYS A 64 -3.49 -4.90 -2.73
C CYS A 64 -4.00 -3.54 -2.19
N ALA A 65 -3.31 -2.43 -2.44
CA ALA A 65 -3.75 -1.08 -2.06
C ALA A 65 -4.44 -0.36 -3.23
N THR A 66 -3.85 -0.42 -4.44
CA THR A 66 -4.40 0.29 -5.61
C THR A 66 -5.73 -0.29 -6.07
N ARG A 67 -5.92 -1.60 -6.00
CA ARG A 67 -7.19 -2.24 -6.39
C ARG A 67 -8.38 -1.82 -5.55
N PRO A 68 -8.36 -1.84 -4.20
CA PRO A 68 -9.44 -1.29 -3.39
C PRO A 68 -9.70 0.19 -3.66
N ARG A 69 -8.65 1.01 -3.79
CA ARG A 69 -8.78 2.43 -4.16
C ARG A 69 -9.59 2.60 -5.44
N ASP A 70 -9.19 1.91 -6.50
CA ASP A 70 -9.81 2.05 -7.82
C ASP A 70 -11.22 1.46 -7.84
N MET A 71 -11.45 0.37 -7.10
CA MET A 71 -12.77 -0.22 -6.92
C MET A 71 -13.71 0.77 -6.24
N ILE A 72 -13.30 1.37 -5.12
CA ILE A 72 -14.13 2.34 -4.39
C ILE A 72 -14.42 3.56 -5.27
N SER A 73 -13.43 4.07 -6.00
CA SER A 73 -13.59 5.22 -6.90
C SER A 73 -14.65 5.00 -7.98
N ARG A 74 -14.88 3.76 -8.42
CA ARG A 74 -15.90 3.43 -9.44
C ARG A 74 -17.33 3.51 -8.92
N PHE A 75 -17.53 3.29 -7.61
CA PHE A 75 -18.87 3.19 -7.01
C PHE A 75 -19.27 4.39 -6.16
N VAL A 76 -18.36 5.34 -5.98
CA VAL A 76 -18.68 6.65 -5.40
C VAL A 76 -19.36 7.50 -6.47
N ALA A 77 -20.55 8.04 -6.16
CA ALA A 77 -21.25 8.95 -7.08
C ALA A 77 -20.64 10.36 -6.98
N GLY A 78 -19.60 10.60 -7.73
CA GLY A 78 -18.88 11.86 -7.74
C GLY A 78 -17.37 11.67 -7.88
N ARG A 79 -16.63 12.76 -7.76
CA ARG A 79 -15.17 12.76 -7.82
C ARG A 79 -14.59 12.72 -6.41
N ILE A 80 -13.62 11.85 -6.17
CA ILE A 80 -12.86 11.84 -4.92
C ILE A 80 -11.71 12.83 -5.05
N GLU A 81 -11.64 13.78 -4.14
CA GLU A 81 -10.52 14.71 -3.97
C GLU A 81 -9.70 14.29 -2.75
N TYR A 82 -8.42 14.03 -3.00
CA TYR A 82 -7.46 13.72 -1.96
C TYR A 82 -6.72 15.01 -1.57
N ALA A 83 -6.70 15.32 -0.28
CA ALA A 83 -5.83 16.38 0.22
C ALA A 83 -4.38 15.90 0.12
N ASP A 84 -3.61 16.48 -0.80
CA ASP A 84 -2.20 16.15 -0.98
C ASP A 84 -1.34 17.01 -0.05
N PRO A 85 -0.87 16.48 1.07
CA PRO A 85 -0.05 17.22 2.03
C PRO A 85 1.46 17.13 1.72
N ARG A 86 1.84 16.50 0.61
CA ARG A 86 3.21 16.04 0.42
C ARG A 86 3.87 16.65 -0.80
N ASP A 87 5.19 16.84 -0.67
CA ASP A 87 6.05 17.09 -1.80
C ASP A 87 6.10 15.89 -2.74
N THR A 88 6.32 16.16 -4.02
CA THR A 88 6.55 15.11 -5.01
C THR A 88 7.83 14.37 -4.67
N ILE A 89 7.72 13.06 -4.40
CA ILE A 89 8.86 12.18 -4.10
C ILE A 89 8.88 11.02 -5.10
N SER A 90 10.02 10.33 -5.22
CA SER A 90 10.11 9.15 -6.07
C SER A 90 9.50 7.92 -5.37
N PHE A 91 9.15 6.91 -6.18
CA PHE A 91 8.71 5.60 -5.64
C PHE A 91 9.77 5.02 -4.70
N ARG A 92 11.07 5.14 -5.04
CA ARG A 92 12.19 4.70 -4.21
C ARG A 92 12.18 5.37 -2.84
N GLN A 93 12.05 6.69 -2.81
CA GLN A 93 12.00 7.44 -1.55
C GLN A 93 10.83 7.03 -0.68
N GLU A 94 9.69 6.68 -1.29
CA GLU A 94 8.54 6.19 -0.54
C GLU A 94 8.77 4.79 0.02
N ILE A 95 9.37 3.88 -0.77
CA ILE A 95 9.74 2.54 -0.29
C ILE A 95 10.73 2.63 0.88
N ASP A 96 11.77 3.46 0.75
CA ASP A 96 12.80 3.66 1.78
C ASP A 96 12.21 4.11 3.12
N ARG A 97 11.14 4.92 3.10
CA ARG A 97 10.47 5.39 4.33
C ARG A 97 9.88 4.26 5.16
N TYR A 98 9.35 3.22 4.49
CA TYR A 98 8.63 2.14 5.16
C TYR A 98 9.45 0.87 5.33
N ALA A 99 10.43 0.63 4.47
CA ALA A 99 11.21 -0.60 4.46
C ALA A 99 12.58 -0.48 5.16
N GLY A 100 12.91 0.71 5.66
CA GLY A 100 14.20 0.97 6.32
C GLY A 100 15.34 1.17 5.31
N ARG A 101 15.85 2.39 5.27
CA ARG A 101 16.91 2.77 4.36
C ARG A 101 18.18 1.91 4.55
N TYR A 102 18.81 1.50 3.43
CA TYR A 102 20.02 0.67 3.40
C TYR A 102 19.88 -0.76 3.92
N SER A 103 18.69 -1.28 4.06
CA SER A 103 18.49 -2.70 4.36
C SER A 103 18.78 -3.58 3.13
N TRP A 104 19.15 -4.85 3.38
CA TRP A 104 19.29 -5.83 2.31
C TRP A 104 17.98 -6.07 1.54
N PHE A 105 16.86 -5.92 2.23
CA PHE A 105 15.54 -6.01 1.62
C PHE A 105 15.32 -4.89 0.59
N VAL A 106 15.59 -3.63 0.97
CA VAL A 106 15.49 -2.48 0.06
C VAL A 106 16.47 -2.62 -1.11
N PHE A 107 17.71 -3.04 -0.84
CA PHE A 107 18.70 -3.29 -1.88
C PHE A 107 18.20 -4.35 -2.90
N GLY A 108 17.55 -5.43 -2.43
CA GLY A 108 16.92 -6.42 -3.32
C GLY A 108 15.79 -5.84 -4.16
N ILE A 109 14.93 -5.01 -3.58
CA ILE A 109 13.86 -4.30 -4.31
C ILE A 109 14.46 -3.36 -5.36
N ASP A 110 15.49 -2.61 -5.00
CA ASP A 110 16.17 -1.67 -5.88
C ASP A 110 16.79 -2.35 -7.10
N LEU A 111 17.40 -3.51 -6.88
CA LEU A 111 17.95 -4.32 -7.99
C LEU A 111 16.84 -4.89 -8.87
N ALA A 112 15.75 -5.36 -8.28
CA ALA A 112 14.68 -6.01 -9.03
C ALA A 112 13.85 -5.03 -9.87
N LEU A 113 13.61 -3.82 -9.36
CA LEU A 113 12.75 -2.81 -9.99
C LEU A 113 13.54 -1.74 -10.74
N GLY A 114 14.78 -1.45 -10.33
CA GLY A 114 15.71 -0.59 -11.04
C GLY A 114 15.29 0.87 -11.19
N GLU A 115 15.66 1.48 -12.32
CA GLU A 115 15.45 2.90 -12.65
C GLU A 115 13.97 3.36 -12.60
N PRO A 116 12.95 2.58 -12.94
CA PRO A 116 11.57 3.02 -12.81
C PRO A 116 11.16 3.54 -11.43
N LEU A 117 11.87 3.14 -10.35
CA LEU A 117 11.64 3.64 -9.00
C LEU A 117 12.06 5.10 -8.79
N ASP A 118 12.97 5.63 -9.62
CA ASP A 118 13.52 6.98 -9.47
C ASP A 118 12.58 8.06 -10.02
N ARG A 119 11.51 7.65 -10.70
CA ARG A 119 10.52 8.58 -11.24
C ARG A 119 9.74 9.26 -10.11
N PRO A 120 9.44 10.56 -10.26
CA PRO A 120 8.52 11.24 -9.36
C PRO A 120 7.16 10.54 -9.35
N ALA A 121 6.64 10.26 -8.16
CA ALA A 121 5.32 9.68 -7.96
C ALA A 121 4.33 10.76 -7.55
N THR A 122 3.21 10.88 -8.28
CA THR A 122 2.09 11.71 -7.83
C THR A 122 1.50 11.15 -6.54
N TYR A 123 0.77 11.97 -5.77
CA TYR A 123 0.14 11.50 -4.53
C TYR A 123 -0.76 10.28 -4.76
N MET A 124 -1.51 10.27 -5.87
CA MET A 124 -2.32 9.12 -6.27
C MET A 124 -1.47 7.85 -6.49
N GLN A 125 -0.29 8.01 -7.10
CA GLN A 125 0.63 6.88 -7.31
C GLN A 125 1.27 6.42 -6.02
N GLN A 126 1.57 7.32 -5.06
CA GLN A 126 2.11 6.95 -3.74
C GLN A 126 1.15 6.06 -2.93
N MET A 127 -0.15 6.07 -3.24
CA MET A 127 -1.15 5.19 -2.62
C MET A 127 -0.96 3.68 -2.94
N PHE A 128 0.10 3.30 -3.68
CA PHE A 128 0.51 1.90 -3.77
C PHE A 128 0.95 1.35 -2.40
N VAL A 129 1.35 2.22 -1.49
CA VAL A 129 1.64 1.89 -0.10
C VAL A 129 0.33 1.92 0.71
N PRO A 130 -0.07 0.82 1.38
CA PRO A 130 -1.34 0.76 2.10
C PRO A 130 -1.52 1.83 3.16
N MET A 131 -0.45 2.22 3.87
CA MET A 131 -0.52 3.27 4.90
C MET A 131 -0.81 4.65 4.30
N ILE A 132 -0.29 4.94 3.10
CA ILE A 132 -0.59 6.19 2.40
C ILE A 132 -2.02 6.20 1.91
N LEU A 133 -2.51 5.08 1.39
CA LEU A 133 -3.90 4.93 1.00
C LEU A 133 -4.84 5.18 2.18
N GLN A 134 -4.55 4.60 3.35
CA GLN A 134 -5.32 4.83 4.57
C GLN A 134 -5.36 6.31 4.95
N GLN A 135 -4.21 6.98 4.96
CA GLN A 135 -4.11 8.42 5.26
C GLN A 135 -4.83 9.29 4.23
N ALA A 136 -4.70 8.94 2.94
CA ALA A 136 -5.37 9.65 1.86
C ALA A 136 -6.90 9.54 1.98
N PHE A 137 -7.42 8.36 2.31
CA PHE A 137 -8.85 8.15 2.50
C PHE A 137 -9.40 8.93 3.69
N GLU A 138 -8.65 9.00 4.79
CA GLU A 138 -9.05 9.75 5.99
C GLU A 138 -9.34 11.23 5.71
N SER A 139 -8.58 11.84 4.81
CA SER A 139 -8.72 13.26 4.43
C SER A 139 -9.51 13.48 3.14
N ALA A 140 -9.85 12.41 2.42
CA ALA A 140 -10.52 12.50 1.12
C ALA A 140 -11.93 13.04 1.23
N LYS A 141 -12.32 13.88 0.27
CA LYS A 141 -13.68 14.37 0.10
C LYS A 141 -14.29 13.87 -1.19
N VAL A 142 -15.55 13.54 -1.13
CA VAL A 142 -16.36 13.24 -2.30
C VAL A 142 -17.07 14.51 -2.73
N ILE A 143 -16.91 14.89 -4.00
CA ILE A 143 -17.61 15.97 -4.67
C ILE A 143 -18.71 15.35 -5.51
N PRO A 144 -20.00 15.40 -5.08
CA PRO A 144 -21.09 14.82 -5.84
C PRO A 144 -21.31 15.50 -7.20
N GLU A 145 -21.67 14.73 -8.23
CA GLU A 145 -21.98 15.27 -9.56
C GLU A 145 -23.32 16.03 -9.62
N ASP A 146 -24.21 15.78 -8.67
CA ASP A 146 -25.54 16.37 -8.60
C ASP A 146 -25.59 17.74 -7.90
N GLY A 147 -24.41 18.31 -7.59
CA GLY A 147 -24.29 19.65 -7.01
C GLY A 147 -24.58 19.73 -5.50
N ARG A 148 -24.74 18.60 -4.81
CA ARG A 148 -24.80 18.56 -3.35
C ARG A 148 -23.45 18.94 -2.73
N ASP A 149 -23.49 19.33 -1.45
CA ASP A 149 -22.27 19.62 -0.69
C ASP A 149 -21.31 18.43 -0.65
N SER A 150 -20.01 18.73 -0.67
CA SER A 150 -18.97 17.74 -0.51
C SER A 150 -18.99 17.13 0.88
N TYR A 151 -18.63 15.84 0.98
CA TYR A 151 -18.58 15.13 2.25
C TYR A 151 -17.32 14.29 2.34
N TYR A 152 -16.91 13.91 3.56
CA TYR A 152 -15.75 13.03 3.75
C TYR A 152 -16.04 11.61 3.26
N LEU A 153 -15.07 11.00 2.57
CA LEU A 153 -15.14 9.62 2.09
C LEU A 153 -15.21 8.62 3.24
N VAL A 154 -14.44 8.86 4.31
CA VAL A 154 -14.46 8.05 5.54
C VAL A 154 -15.38 8.72 6.55
N GLU A 155 -16.38 7.98 7.04
CA GLU A 155 -17.30 8.40 8.09
C GLU A 155 -16.60 8.34 9.46
N ARG A 156 -15.86 7.26 9.71
CA ARG A 156 -15.05 7.07 10.91
C ARG A 156 -14.00 5.99 10.72
N SER A 157 -12.93 6.09 11.51
CA SER A 157 -11.89 5.08 11.63
C SER A 157 -11.93 4.42 12.99
N VAL A 158 -11.72 3.10 13.04
CA VAL A 158 -11.75 2.30 14.26
C VAL A 158 -10.50 1.42 14.30
N VAL A 159 -9.84 1.36 15.44
CA VAL A 159 -8.76 0.39 15.66
C VAL A 159 -9.39 -0.89 16.20
N LEU A 160 -9.34 -1.96 15.43
CA LEU A 160 -9.89 -3.26 15.80
C LEU A 160 -8.93 -4.09 16.66
N TYR A 161 -7.62 -3.95 16.39
CA TYR A 161 -6.58 -4.62 17.17
C TYR A 161 -5.31 -3.77 17.24
N VAL A 162 -4.74 -3.67 18.42
CA VAL A 162 -3.44 -3.02 18.68
C VAL A 162 -2.46 -4.11 19.10
N PRO A 163 -1.31 -4.26 18.44
CA PRO A 163 -0.31 -5.24 18.83
C PRO A 163 0.29 -4.93 20.20
N ASP A 164 0.63 -5.98 20.94
CA ASP A 164 1.30 -5.85 22.25
C ASP A 164 2.74 -5.36 22.08
N LYS A 165 3.36 -5.69 20.94
CA LYS A 165 4.72 -5.25 20.61
C LYS A 165 4.68 -4.28 19.42
N PRO A 166 5.38 -3.14 19.51
CA PRO A 166 5.53 -2.28 18.34
C PRO A 166 6.24 -3.05 17.22
N LEU A 167 5.85 -2.75 15.97
CA LEU A 167 6.55 -3.31 14.81
C LEU A 167 7.99 -2.79 14.83
N GLU A 168 8.93 -3.63 15.24
CA GLU A 168 10.35 -3.32 15.14
C GLU A 168 10.80 -3.60 13.70
N VAL A 169 11.17 -2.55 12.99
CA VAL A 169 11.88 -2.71 11.72
C VAL A 169 13.30 -3.15 12.06
N GLU A 170 13.64 -4.38 11.69
CA GLU A 170 14.99 -4.91 11.88
C GLU A 170 15.97 -4.10 11.02
N LEU A 171 16.69 -3.18 11.66
CA LEU A 171 17.67 -2.34 10.99
C LEU A 171 18.93 -3.17 10.71
N THR A 172 19.34 -3.25 9.47
CA THR A 172 20.64 -3.83 9.11
C THR A 172 21.76 -3.01 9.78
N PRO A 173 22.65 -3.66 10.57
CA PRO A 173 23.77 -2.96 11.16
C PRO A 173 24.60 -2.23 10.10
N PRO A 174 25.06 -0.98 10.34
CA PRO A 174 25.75 -0.18 9.32
C PRO A 174 26.97 -0.87 8.70
N TRP A 175 27.69 -1.65 9.48
CA TRP A 175 28.92 -2.34 9.07
C TRP A 175 28.70 -3.58 8.18
N ILE A 176 27.46 -4.11 8.12
CA ILE A 176 27.05 -5.19 7.17
C ILE A 176 25.98 -4.71 6.19
N SER A 177 25.79 -3.41 6.07
CA SER A 177 24.88 -2.86 5.06
C SER A 177 25.38 -3.16 3.64
N PRO A 178 24.48 -3.17 2.61
CA PRO A 178 24.90 -3.36 1.21
C PRO A 178 26.01 -2.40 0.81
N LEU A 179 25.94 -1.15 1.25
CA LEU A 179 26.97 -0.14 0.97
C LEU A 179 28.32 -0.50 1.60
N ALA A 180 28.34 -0.90 2.86
CA ALA A 180 29.57 -1.31 3.56
C ALA A 180 30.17 -2.57 2.91
N CYS A 181 29.37 -3.56 2.58
CA CYS A 181 29.83 -4.77 1.89
C CYS A 181 30.40 -4.46 0.50
N SER A 182 29.77 -3.55 -0.24
CA SER A 182 30.30 -3.09 -1.55
C SER A 182 31.67 -2.39 -1.40
N PHE A 183 31.84 -1.58 -0.35
CA PHE A 183 33.11 -0.94 -0.05
C PHE A 183 34.21 -1.95 0.34
N TYR A 184 33.87 -2.96 1.17
CA TYR A 184 34.83 -4.03 1.51
C TYR A 184 35.24 -4.85 0.29
N LEU A 185 34.29 -5.15 -0.60
CA LEU A 185 34.57 -5.84 -1.85
C LEU A 185 35.52 -5.02 -2.74
N LEU A 186 35.27 -3.72 -2.85
CA LEU A 186 36.17 -2.83 -3.61
C LEU A 186 37.59 -2.81 -3.04
N LEU A 187 37.73 -2.70 -1.71
CA LEU A 187 39.03 -2.76 -1.06
C LEU A 187 39.77 -4.08 -1.31
N LEU A 188 39.01 -5.21 -1.23
CA LEU A 188 39.58 -6.53 -1.52
C LEU A 188 40.09 -6.63 -2.96
N VAL A 189 39.32 -6.16 -3.93
CA VAL A 189 39.72 -6.14 -5.35
C VAL A 189 40.98 -5.30 -5.54
N LEU A 190 41.06 -4.13 -4.94
CA LEU A 190 42.24 -3.27 -5.02
C LEU A 190 43.50 -3.94 -4.41
N LEU A 191 43.37 -4.61 -3.28
CA LEU A 191 44.44 -5.32 -2.61
C LEU A 191 44.97 -6.51 -3.42
N VAL A 192 44.07 -7.21 -4.13
CA VAL A 192 44.47 -8.37 -5.00
C VAL A 192 45.05 -7.90 -6.32
N SER A 193 44.75 -6.66 -6.75
CA SER A 193 45.24 -6.10 -8.03
C SER A 193 46.58 -5.37 -7.93
N LEU A 194 47.10 -5.19 -6.70
CA LEU A 194 48.44 -4.62 -6.41
C LEU A 194 49.47 -5.73 -6.23
#